data_88acb12c0220a828c43d2663fc986ce6
#
_entry.id   88acb12c0220a828c43d2663fc986ce6
#
_cell.length_a   1.000
_cell.length_b   1.000
_cell.length_c   1.000
_cell.angle_alpha   90.00
_cell.angle_beta   90.00
_cell.angle_gamma   90.00
#
_symmetry.space_group_name_H-M   'P 1'
#
loop_
_entity.id
_entity.type
_entity.pdbx_description
1 polymer ?
#
loop_
_entity_poly.entity_id
_entity_poly.type
_entity_poly.pdbx_seq_one_letter_code
_entity_poly.pdbx_strand_id
1 'polypeptide(L)'
;MLLDFPDIAGHEKETLFIIGNGFDKFHKLDTSYSDFHKWLKKEHQDFIDVIEAIFNEKSREKFFDEERTVSTLWTDFEAALGMINADTALDFLKDKYGDIINDGNALAQATEKIKSTVADVKTLMKEWAESIDISHANRYFHLYNTSTYITFNYTLTLEKCYNIDSKQILHIHGNVEDDNIVVGCERDVYRTPGEGTQYQRRYTKNINNEINLLNKPVDDLIVKHDKFFNSLASVTRVVVIGHSLSKIDQPYLKEIVEKIKINNPQCHWHFSAFSDKDHQKAAQFINSHLGGLENIVNNNHYIFNIRLISGSENTTSEN
;
A
#
# COMPACT_ATOMS: atom_id res chain seq x y z
N MET A 1 -11.00 19.38 -18.72
CA MET A 1 -11.32 18.16 -19.52
C MET A 1 -10.97 16.96 -18.65
N LEU A 2 -11.85 15.95 -18.55
CA LEU A 2 -11.55 14.73 -17.82
C LEU A 2 -10.64 13.84 -18.68
N LEU A 3 -9.71 13.15 -18.02
CA LEU A 3 -8.88 12.13 -18.64
C LEU A 3 -9.75 10.89 -18.89
N ASP A 4 -9.71 10.38 -20.10
CA ASP A 4 -10.45 9.20 -20.51
C ASP A 4 -9.47 8.10 -20.95
N PHE A 5 -9.89 6.85 -20.82
CA PHE A 5 -9.13 5.70 -21.29
C PHE A 5 -9.78 5.18 -22.57
N PRO A 6 -8.99 4.93 -23.62
CA PRO A 6 -9.52 4.36 -24.84
C PRO A 6 -10.28 3.05 -24.60
N ASP A 7 -11.25 2.75 -25.45
CA ASP A 7 -12.01 1.49 -25.48
C ASP A 7 -12.85 1.18 -24.23
N ILE A 8 -13.04 2.14 -23.32
CA ILE A 8 -13.91 1.94 -22.14
C ILE A 8 -15.36 2.29 -22.48
N ALA A 9 -15.59 3.37 -23.22
CA ALA A 9 -16.92 3.77 -23.63
C ALA A 9 -17.61 2.65 -24.44
N GLY A 10 -18.80 2.22 -23.95
CA GLY A 10 -19.56 1.08 -24.48
C GLY A 10 -19.21 -0.26 -23.83
N HIS A 11 -18.18 -0.30 -22.96
CA HIS A 11 -17.73 -1.50 -22.24
C HIS A 11 -17.65 -1.27 -20.72
N GLU A 12 -18.32 -0.27 -20.20
CA GLU A 12 -18.23 0.18 -18.80
C GLU A 12 -18.57 -0.96 -17.82
N LYS A 13 -19.57 -1.79 -18.15
CA LYS A 13 -20.01 -2.91 -17.30
C LYS A 13 -19.02 -4.09 -17.29
N GLU A 14 -18.14 -4.15 -18.27
CA GLU A 14 -17.12 -5.18 -18.41
C GLU A 14 -15.75 -4.65 -18.02
N THR A 15 -15.69 -3.47 -17.39
CA THR A 15 -14.45 -2.80 -17.00
C THR A 15 -14.22 -2.91 -15.50
N LEU A 16 -13.02 -3.34 -15.14
CA LEU A 16 -12.47 -3.29 -13.79
C LEU A 16 -11.49 -2.13 -13.67
N PHE A 17 -11.70 -1.27 -12.68
CA PHE A 17 -10.70 -0.27 -12.27
C PHE A 17 -9.94 -0.76 -11.04
N ILE A 18 -8.61 -0.76 -11.11
CA ILE A 18 -7.70 -1.06 -10.01
C ILE A 18 -7.08 0.28 -9.57
N ILE A 19 -7.42 0.71 -8.35
CA ILE A 19 -7.08 2.03 -7.84
C ILE A 19 -6.06 1.89 -6.71
N GLY A 20 -4.96 2.64 -6.81
CA GLY A 20 -3.95 2.72 -5.75
C GLY A 20 -3.67 4.16 -5.32
N ASN A 21 -2.78 4.35 -4.37
CA ASN A 21 -2.52 5.64 -3.71
C ASN A 21 -2.09 6.77 -4.67
N GLY A 22 -1.51 6.45 -5.82
CA GLY A 22 -1.22 7.45 -6.85
C GLY A 22 -2.45 8.16 -7.39
N PHE A 23 -3.63 7.54 -7.33
CA PHE A 23 -4.90 8.17 -7.66
C PHE A 23 -5.21 9.32 -6.69
N ASP A 24 -5.15 9.08 -5.39
CA ASP A 24 -5.38 10.13 -4.39
C ASP A 24 -4.34 11.24 -4.46
N LYS A 25 -3.08 10.91 -4.63
CA LYS A 25 -2.00 11.89 -4.84
C LYS A 25 -2.23 12.75 -6.08
N PHE A 26 -2.79 12.19 -7.15
CA PHE A 26 -3.17 12.96 -8.33
C PHE A 26 -4.27 13.97 -8.03
N HIS A 27 -5.16 13.65 -7.07
CA HIS A 27 -6.18 14.55 -6.53
C HIS A 27 -5.63 15.56 -5.53
N LYS A 28 -4.30 15.59 -5.32
CA LYS A 28 -3.60 16.46 -4.37
C LYS A 28 -3.99 16.19 -2.91
N LEU A 29 -4.34 14.96 -2.60
CA LEU A 29 -4.59 14.52 -1.24
C LEU A 29 -3.27 14.09 -0.59
N ASP A 30 -3.10 14.44 0.67
CA ASP A 30 -1.91 14.12 1.47
C ASP A 30 -1.98 12.67 1.98
N THR A 31 -1.87 11.71 1.04
CA THR A 31 -2.06 10.28 1.28
C THR A 31 -0.77 9.46 1.17
N SER A 32 0.40 10.10 1.08
CA SER A 32 1.66 9.37 1.09
C SER A 32 2.09 8.98 2.50
N TYR A 33 2.90 7.94 2.64
CA TYR A 33 3.51 7.61 3.95
C TYR A 33 4.40 8.72 4.50
N SER A 34 4.96 9.58 3.63
CA SER A 34 5.64 10.81 4.08
C SER A 34 4.68 11.82 4.70
N ASP A 35 3.42 11.87 4.26
CA ASP A 35 2.39 12.73 4.85
C ASP A 35 1.88 12.14 6.17
N PHE A 36 1.72 10.82 6.25
CA PHE A 36 1.48 10.10 7.50
C PHE A 36 2.57 10.41 8.54
N HIS A 37 3.84 10.38 8.13
CA HIS A 37 4.96 10.72 9.01
C HIS A 37 4.89 12.17 9.52
N LYS A 38 4.56 13.15 8.66
CA LYS A 38 4.38 14.53 9.07
C LYS A 38 3.24 14.68 10.08
N TRP A 39 2.13 13.98 9.84
CA TRP A 39 0.99 13.96 10.74
C TRP A 39 1.36 13.35 12.10
N LEU A 40 2.04 12.20 12.11
CA LEU A 40 2.53 11.57 13.33
C LEU A 40 3.47 12.48 14.13
N LYS A 41 4.39 13.18 13.46
CA LYS A 41 5.31 14.13 14.11
C LYS A 41 4.57 15.27 14.81
N LYS A 42 3.43 15.65 14.29
CA LYS A 42 2.63 16.74 14.85
C LYS A 42 1.75 16.26 16.01
N GLU A 43 1.11 15.11 15.85
CA GLU A 43 0.06 14.65 16.76
C GLU A 43 0.54 13.54 17.72
N HIS A 44 1.58 12.73 17.34
CA HIS A 44 1.99 11.52 18.06
C HIS A 44 3.52 11.37 18.13
N GLN A 45 4.21 12.39 18.65
CA GLN A 45 5.67 12.41 18.73
C GLN A 45 6.24 11.20 19.50
N ASP A 46 5.58 10.78 20.60
CA ASP A 46 6.01 9.63 21.40
C ASP A 46 6.02 8.32 20.61
N PHE A 47 5.09 8.17 19.65
CA PHE A 47 5.05 7.03 18.73
C PHE A 47 6.24 7.06 17.78
N ILE A 48 6.52 8.24 17.18
CA ILE A 48 7.64 8.43 16.27
C ILE A 48 8.97 8.08 16.94
N ASP A 49 9.19 8.56 18.17
CA ASP A 49 10.42 8.33 18.92
C ASP A 49 10.72 6.83 19.11
N VAL A 50 9.68 6.02 19.27
CA VAL A 50 9.83 4.57 19.46
C VAL A 50 9.95 3.86 18.11
N ILE A 51 9.07 4.17 17.14
CA ILE A 51 9.05 3.45 15.87
C ILE A 51 10.32 3.71 15.04
N GLU A 52 10.79 4.97 14.98
CA GLU A 52 12.03 5.31 14.28
C GLU A 52 13.25 4.68 14.95
N ALA A 53 13.24 4.56 16.28
CA ALA A 53 14.32 3.94 17.01
C ALA A 53 14.38 2.41 16.83
N ILE A 54 13.24 1.74 16.70
CA ILE A 54 13.18 0.31 16.33
C ILE A 54 13.72 0.09 14.90
N PHE A 55 13.61 1.10 14.04
CA PHE A 55 14.15 1.10 12.67
C PHE A 55 15.61 1.57 12.56
N ASN A 56 16.36 1.74 13.66
CA ASN A 56 17.66 2.41 13.66
C ASN A 56 18.75 1.76 12.78
N GLU A 57 19.92 2.46 12.63
CA GLU A 57 20.98 2.18 11.67
C GLU A 57 21.59 0.78 11.72
N LYS A 58 21.71 0.15 12.90
CA LYS A 58 22.30 -1.18 13.03
C LYS A 58 21.46 -2.30 12.41
N SER A 59 20.15 -2.08 12.32
CA SER A 59 19.24 -2.96 11.58
C SER A 59 19.43 -2.84 10.07
N ARG A 60 19.96 -1.71 9.60
CA ARG A 60 20.20 -1.40 8.18
C ARG A 60 21.43 -2.10 7.63
N GLU A 61 22.54 -2.12 8.37
CA GLU A 61 23.81 -2.72 7.91
C GLU A 61 23.72 -4.23 7.64
N LYS A 62 22.79 -4.95 8.28
CA LYS A 62 22.61 -6.40 8.08
C LYS A 62 21.80 -6.78 6.83
N PHE A 63 21.02 -5.85 6.27
CA PHE A 63 20.01 -6.19 5.25
C PHE A 63 20.05 -5.36 3.96
N PHE A 64 20.86 -4.30 3.87
CA PHE A 64 20.89 -3.41 2.71
C PHE A 64 22.27 -2.93 2.35
N ASP A 65 22.64 -3.16 1.09
CA ASP A 65 23.90 -2.67 0.46
C ASP A 65 23.87 -1.17 0.09
N GLU A 66 22.82 -0.39 0.43
CA GLU A 66 22.70 1.00 0.04
C GLU A 66 22.18 1.91 1.16
N GLU A 67 22.69 3.16 1.18
CA GLU A 67 22.33 4.25 2.10
C GLU A 67 20.81 4.54 2.12
N ARG A 68 20.05 3.87 2.98
CA ARG A 68 18.66 4.24 3.24
C ARG A 68 18.58 5.11 4.49
N THR A 69 18.12 6.34 4.32
CA THR A 69 17.86 7.29 5.42
C THR A 69 16.48 7.03 6.06
N VAL A 70 16.22 7.62 7.25
CA VAL A 70 14.89 7.59 7.90
C VAL A 70 13.80 8.07 6.93
N SER A 71 14.11 9.01 6.05
CA SER A 71 13.17 9.48 5.02
C SER A 71 12.79 8.39 4.01
N THR A 72 13.69 7.45 3.69
CA THR A 72 13.38 6.33 2.78
C THR A 72 12.49 5.28 3.44
N LEU A 73 12.55 5.09 4.76
CA LEU A 73 11.62 4.23 5.50
C LEU A 73 10.18 4.71 5.34
N TRP A 74 9.95 6.01 5.43
CA TRP A 74 8.63 6.61 5.30
C TRP A 74 8.14 6.76 3.85
N THR A 75 8.94 6.41 2.84
CA THR A 75 8.46 6.29 1.45
C THR A 75 7.84 4.94 1.15
N ASP A 76 8.21 3.90 1.92
CA ASP A 76 7.67 2.54 1.82
C ASP A 76 7.49 1.96 3.23
N PHE A 77 6.52 2.50 3.95
CA PHE A 77 6.27 2.18 5.36
C PHE A 77 5.90 0.71 5.56
N GLU A 78 5.13 0.12 4.65
CA GLU A 78 4.77 -1.29 4.74
C GLU A 78 5.98 -2.20 4.58
N ALA A 79 6.88 -1.91 3.64
CA ALA A 79 8.14 -2.64 3.53
C ALA A 79 9.00 -2.45 4.80
N ALA A 80 9.00 -1.25 5.37
CA ALA A 80 9.71 -0.97 6.62
C ALA A 80 9.14 -1.77 7.79
N LEU A 81 7.81 -1.87 7.93
CA LEU A 81 7.18 -2.74 8.94
C LEU A 81 7.66 -4.18 8.83
N GLY A 82 7.91 -4.67 7.62
CA GLY A 82 8.46 -6.01 7.37
C GLY A 82 9.86 -6.25 7.94
N MET A 83 10.60 -5.18 8.23
CA MET A 83 11.97 -5.25 8.74
C MET A 83 12.05 -5.24 10.27
N ILE A 84 10.97 -4.88 10.97
CA ILE A 84 10.94 -4.91 12.44
C ILE A 84 11.06 -6.36 12.89
N ASN A 85 12.00 -6.62 13.80
CA ASN A 85 12.12 -7.91 14.48
C ASN A 85 12.46 -7.68 15.96
N ALA A 86 12.30 -8.72 16.78
CA ALA A 86 12.51 -8.60 18.22
C ALA A 86 13.98 -8.30 18.58
N ASP A 87 14.94 -8.73 17.76
CA ASP A 87 16.36 -8.50 18.04
C ASP A 87 16.70 -7.02 17.86
N THR A 88 16.20 -6.39 16.78
CA THR A 88 16.36 -4.93 16.56
C THR A 88 15.66 -4.11 17.63
N ALA A 89 14.47 -4.55 18.08
CA ALA A 89 13.76 -3.94 19.16
C ALA A 89 14.49 -4.04 20.52
N LEU A 90 15.13 -5.18 20.80
CA LEU A 90 15.95 -5.38 21.99
C LEU A 90 17.25 -4.56 21.95
N ASP A 91 17.90 -4.46 20.80
CA ASP A 91 19.10 -3.63 20.63
C ASP A 91 18.78 -2.14 20.87
N PHE A 92 17.65 -1.66 20.35
CA PHE A 92 17.15 -0.32 20.69
C PHE A 92 16.99 -0.11 22.21
N LEU A 93 16.42 -1.11 22.89
CA LEU A 93 16.22 -1.01 24.35
C LEU A 93 17.56 -0.94 25.09
N LYS A 94 18.57 -1.70 24.66
CA LYS A 94 19.93 -1.63 25.22
C LYS A 94 20.58 -0.27 25.01
N ASP A 95 20.46 0.27 23.82
CA ASP A 95 21.07 1.56 23.47
C ASP A 95 20.40 2.73 24.23
N LYS A 96 19.09 2.70 24.38
CA LYS A 96 18.34 3.78 25.04
C LYS A 96 18.36 3.74 26.57
N TYR A 97 18.35 2.55 27.16
CA TYR A 97 18.15 2.36 28.60
C TYR A 97 19.36 1.66 29.28
N GLY A 98 20.43 1.34 28.57
CA GLY A 98 21.61 0.65 29.10
C GLY A 98 21.32 -0.82 29.44
N ASP A 99 22.02 -1.34 30.45
CA ASP A 99 21.98 -2.76 30.88
C ASP A 99 20.64 -3.21 31.52
N ILE A 100 19.50 -2.64 31.07
CA ILE A 100 18.15 -3.02 31.54
C ILE A 100 17.83 -4.49 31.31
N ILE A 101 18.61 -5.19 30.44
CA ILE A 101 18.43 -6.61 30.17
C ILE A 101 18.57 -7.45 31.43
N ASN A 102 19.33 -6.95 32.40
CA ASN A 102 19.52 -7.58 33.71
C ASN A 102 18.49 -7.15 34.77
N ASP A 103 17.67 -6.10 34.46
CA ASP A 103 16.55 -5.68 35.28
C ASP A 103 15.23 -6.15 34.65
N GLY A 104 14.65 -7.21 35.22
CA GLY A 104 13.43 -7.82 34.72
C GLY A 104 12.22 -6.87 34.65
N ASN A 105 12.14 -5.84 35.54
CA ASN A 105 11.04 -4.87 35.53
C ASN A 105 11.24 -3.83 34.43
N ALA A 106 12.43 -3.31 34.26
CA ALA A 106 12.74 -2.34 33.21
C ALA A 106 12.57 -2.97 31.81
N LEU A 107 13.05 -4.20 31.62
CA LEU A 107 12.86 -4.95 30.37
C LEU A 107 11.37 -5.22 30.09
N ALA A 108 10.57 -5.54 31.13
CA ALA A 108 9.13 -5.75 30.98
C ALA A 108 8.41 -4.48 30.52
N GLN A 109 8.69 -3.32 31.15
CA GLN A 109 8.11 -2.03 30.78
C GLN A 109 8.50 -1.62 29.34
N ALA A 110 9.75 -1.79 28.98
CA ALA A 110 10.24 -1.46 27.65
C ALA A 110 9.64 -2.39 26.57
N THR A 111 9.49 -3.68 26.86
CA THR A 111 8.79 -4.63 25.98
C THR A 111 7.33 -4.23 25.78
N GLU A 112 6.63 -3.82 26.85
CA GLU A 112 5.25 -3.39 26.76
C GLU A 112 5.11 -2.11 25.92
N LYS A 113 6.07 -1.18 26.03
CA LYS A 113 6.09 0.02 25.17
C LYS A 113 6.24 -0.33 23.68
N ILE A 114 7.11 -1.27 23.32
CA ILE A 114 7.23 -1.75 21.94
C ILE A 114 5.93 -2.39 21.46
N LYS A 115 5.33 -3.26 22.29
CA LYS A 115 4.07 -3.93 21.96
C LYS A 115 2.96 -2.93 21.72
N SER A 116 2.77 -1.96 22.61
CA SER A 116 1.76 -0.91 22.43
C SER A 116 2.02 -0.11 21.15
N THR A 117 3.27 0.29 20.88
CA THR A 117 3.62 1.02 19.66
C THR A 117 3.29 0.21 18.40
N VAL A 118 3.57 -1.08 18.38
CA VAL A 118 3.22 -1.96 17.24
C VAL A 118 1.70 -2.08 17.09
N ALA A 119 0.97 -2.23 18.20
CA ALA A 119 -0.50 -2.29 18.20
C ALA A 119 -1.13 -0.99 17.69
N ASP A 120 -0.54 0.16 18.03
CA ASP A 120 -1.03 1.48 17.64
C ASP A 120 -0.91 1.76 16.13
N VAL A 121 -0.05 1.05 15.40
CA VAL A 121 0.16 1.28 13.95
C VAL A 121 -1.15 1.34 13.17
N LYS A 122 -2.05 0.37 13.37
CA LYS A 122 -3.33 0.32 12.62
C LYS A 122 -4.27 1.44 13.03
N THR A 123 -4.35 1.72 14.32
CA THR A 123 -5.20 2.78 14.88
C THR A 123 -4.75 4.14 14.35
N LEU A 124 -3.47 4.45 14.44
CA LEU A 124 -2.90 5.72 13.98
C LEU A 124 -2.99 5.88 12.46
N MET A 125 -2.83 4.80 11.70
CA MET A 125 -3.03 4.83 10.25
C MET A 125 -4.49 5.15 9.90
N LYS A 126 -5.45 4.60 10.64
CA LYS A 126 -6.87 4.89 10.45
C LYS A 126 -7.19 6.34 10.82
N GLU A 127 -6.77 6.80 11.99
CA GLU A 127 -6.97 8.19 12.44
C GLU A 127 -6.40 9.22 11.45
N TRP A 128 -5.19 8.95 10.95
CA TRP A 128 -4.62 9.78 9.89
C TRP A 128 -5.46 9.76 8.61
N ALA A 129 -5.87 8.59 8.13
CA ALA A 129 -6.68 8.49 6.92
C ALA A 129 -8.04 9.19 7.08
N GLU A 130 -8.66 9.14 8.27
CA GLU A 130 -9.88 9.89 8.63
C GLU A 130 -9.66 11.40 8.62
N SER A 131 -8.45 11.87 8.94
CA SER A 131 -8.10 13.29 8.97
C SER A 131 -7.92 13.91 7.57
N ILE A 132 -7.86 13.11 6.52
CA ILE A 132 -7.63 13.58 5.16
C ILE A 132 -8.90 14.23 4.62
N ASP A 133 -8.84 15.55 4.37
CA ASP A 133 -9.95 16.29 3.77
C ASP A 133 -10.01 16.06 2.25
N ILE A 134 -11.00 15.31 1.83
CA ILE A 134 -11.28 15.03 0.41
C ILE A 134 -12.30 15.98 -0.22
N SER A 135 -12.85 16.94 0.53
CA SER A 135 -13.94 17.82 0.08
C SER A 135 -13.56 18.75 -1.07
N HIS A 136 -12.27 19.07 -1.19
CA HIS A 136 -11.72 19.94 -2.23
C HIS A 136 -11.11 19.17 -3.41
N ALA A 137 -11.19 17.83 -3.42
CA ALA A 137 -10.68 17.02 -4.53
C ALA A 137 -11.48 17.27 -5.81
N ASN A 138 -10.79 17.56 -6.90
CA ASN A 138 -11.41 17.74 -8.21
C ASN A 138 -11.44 16.42 -8.98
N ARG A 139 -12.44 16.25 -9.85
CA ARG A 139 -12.47 15.12 -10.77
C ARG A 139 -11.47 15.34 -11.90
N TYR A 140 -10.65 14.33 -12.12
CA TYR A 140 -9.66 14.33 -13.20
C TYR A 140 -9.89 13.22 -14.22
N PHE A 141 -10.56 12.13 -13.81
CA PHE A 141 -10.79 10.96 -14.64
C PHE A 141 -12.27 10.82 -15.00
N HIS A 142 -12.56 10.25 -16.15
CA HIS A 142 -13.90 9.80 -16.48
C HIS A 142 -14.09 8.38 -15.93
N LEU A 143 -14.86 8.26 -14.86
CA LEU A 143 -15.18 7.00 -14.17
C LEU A 143 -16.68 6.73 -14.27
N TYR A 144 -17.06 5.47 -14.30
CA TYR A 144 -18.44 5.05 -14.63
C TYR A 144 -19.08 4.30 -13.48
N ASN A 145 -20.29 4.67 -13.09
CA ASN A 145 -21.07 4.02 -12.03
C ASN A 145 -21.47 2.56 -12.35
N THR A 146 -21.31 2.12 -13.58
CA THR A 146 -21.61 0.75 -14.02
C THR A 146 -20.39 -0.16 -14.04
N SER A 147 -19.20 0.38 -13.82
CA SER A 147 -17.95 -0.37 -13.76
C SER A 147 -17.72 -0.96 -12.37
N THR A 148 -16.80 -1.92 -12.30
CA THR A 148 -16.38 -2.54 -11.05
C THR A 148 -15.06 -1.92 -10.60
N TYR A 149 -14.88 -1.74 -9.29
CA TYR A 149 -13.69 -1.11 -8.70
C TYR A 149 -13.10 -2.00 -7.62
N ILE A 150 -11.78 -2.12 -7.62
CA ILE A 150 -11.00 -2.56 -6.46
C ILE A 150 -10.04 -1.44 -6.10
N THR A 151 -10.05 -1.01 -4.85
CA THR A 151 -9.16 0.03 -4.37
C THR A 151 -8.32 -0.46 -3.19
N PHE A 152 -7.06 -0.02 -3.20
CA PHE A 152 -6.09 -0.26 -2.14
C PHE A 152 -5.99 0.96 -1.19
N ASN A 153 -6.78 2.01 -1.47
CA ASN A 153 -6.81 3.24 -0.68
C ASN A 153 -7.82 3.13 0.46
N TYR A 154 -7.52 3.77 1.58
CA TYR A 154 -8.42 3.87 2.72
C TYR A 154 -9.46 4.99 2.59
N THR A 155 -9.19 5.96 1.71
CA THR A 155 -10.04 7.14 1.47
C THR A 155 -11.29 6.78 0.68
N LEU A 156 -12.34 7.60 0.83
CA LEU A 156 -13.59 7.46 0.07
C LEU A 156 -13.62 8.39 -1.17
N THR A 157 -12.48 8.57 -1.83
CA THR A 157 -12.37 9.47 -2.99
C THR A 157 -13.27 9.03 -4.14
N LEU A 158 -13.42 7.72 -4.39
CA LEU A 158 -14.31 7.19 -5.43
C LEU A 158 -15.77 7.54 -5.12
N GLU A 159 -16.21 7.35 -3.90
CA GLU A 159 -17.59 7.58 -3.46
C GLU A 159 -17.90 9.09 -3.39
N LYS A 160 -17.08 9.84 -2.67
CA LYS A 160 -17.37 11.25 -2.34
C LYS A 160 -17.05 12.20 -3.50
N CYS A 161 -15.92 12.00 -4.21
CA CYS A 161 -15.54 12.86 -5.34
C CYS A 161 -16.22 12.43 -6.65
N TYR A 162 -16.32 11.11 -6.94
CA TYR A 162 -16.84 10.60 -8.22
C TYR A 162 -18.30 10.14 -8.15
N ASN A 163 -18.89 10.02 -6.95
CA ASN A 163 -20.23 9.49 -6.71
C ASN A 163 -20.38 8.03 -7.23
N ILE A 164 -19.35 7.21 -7.13
CA ILE A 164 -19.43 5.78 -7.43
C ILE A 164 -20.18 5.09 -6.29
N ASP A 165 -21.15 4.25 -6.64
CA ASP A 165 -21.91 3.47 -5.65
C ASP A 165 -20.96 2.51 -4.92
N SER A 166 -20.99 2.50 -3.58
CA SER A 166 -20.17 1.63 -2.75
C SER A 166 -20.31 0.13 -3.09
N LYS A 167 -21.45 -0.28 -3.66
CA LYS A 167 -21.66 -1.65 -4.15
C LYS A 167 -20.76 -2.02 -5.34
N GLN A 168 -20.25 -1.05 -6.05
CA GLN A 168 -19.32 -1.24 -7.18
C GLN A 168 -17.87 -1.28 -6.73
N ILE A 169 -17.58 -0.96 -5.46
CA ILE A 169 -16.23 -0.77 -4.94
C ILE A 169 -15.90 -1.85 -3.92
N LEU A 170 -14.80 -2.54 -4.13
CA LEU A 170 -14.15 -3.34 -3.11
C LEU A 170 -12.96 -2.55 -2.54
N HIS A 171 -13.05 -2.11 -1.29
CA HIS A 171 -11.89 -1.69 -0.51
C HIS A 171 -11.20 -2.93 0.06
N ILE A 172 -10.18 -3.43 -0.64
CA ILE A 172 -9.55 -4.72 -0.28
C ILE A 172 -8.86 -4.68 1.09
N HIS A 173 -8.45 -3.50 1.52
CA HIS A 173 -7.82 -3.26 2.82
C HIS A 173 -8.76 -2.55 3.82
N GLY A 174 -10.06 -2.44 3.49
CA GLY A 174 -11.00 -1.61 4.24
C GLY A 174 -10.87 -0.13 3.93
N ASN A 175 -11.72 0.69 4.51
CA ASN A 175 -11.74 2.14 4.35
C ASN A 175 -11.95 2.84 5.70
N VAL A 176 -11.94 4.18 5.70
CA VAL A 176 -12.06 4.99 6.92
C VAL A 176 -13.39 4.83 7.67
N GLU A 177 -14.46 4.35 7.01
CA GLU A 177 -15.75 4.07 7.66
C GLU A 177 -15.81 2.66 8.26
N ASP A 178 -14.84 1.78 7.96
CA ASP A 178 -14.77 0.43 8.52
C ASP A 178 -14.17 0.46 9.95
N ASP A 179 -14.62 -0.45 10.82
CA ASP A 179 -14.06 -0.57 12.18
C ASP A 179 -12.58 -0.94 12.16
N ASN A 180 -12.16 -1.75 11.18
CA ASN A 180 -10.79 -2.23 11.06
C ASN A 180 -10.28 -2.10 9.63
N ILE A 181 -9.12 -1.46 9.48
CA ILE A 181 -8.36 -1.44 8.23
C ILE A 181 -7.24 -2.48 8.25
N VAL A 182 -6.81 -2.90 7.08
CA VAL A 182 -5.68 -3.84 6.91
C VAL A 182 -4.43 -3.05 6.61
N VAL A 183 -3.55 -2.96 7.60
CA VAL A 183 -2.20 -2.38 7.49
C VAL A 183 -1.20 -3.46 7.80
N GLY A 184 -0.14 -3.56 7.02
CA GLY A 184 0.90 -4.55 7.30
C GLY A 184 1.80 -4.84 6.10
N CYS A 185 2.65 -5.83 6.29
CA CYS A 185 3.66 -6.25 5.33
C CYS A 185 3.56 -7.75 5.05
N GLU A 186 4.22 -8.19 3.99
CA GLU A 186 4.55 -9.60 3.82
C GLU A 186 5.83 -9.89 4.61
N ARG A 187 5.80 -10.88 5.48
CA ARG A 187 6.98 -11.32 6.21
C ARG A 187 6.98 -12.81 6.45
N ASP A 188 8.16 -13.38 6.49
CA ASP A 188 8.34 -14.73 7.02
C ASP A 188 8.08 -14.69 8.53
N VAL A 189 7.21 -15.57 9.01
CA VAL A 189 6.89 -15.67 10.43
C VAL A 189 8.15 -16.14 11.17
N TYR A 190 8.79 -15.24 11.91
CA TYR A 190 9.92 -15.58 12.76
C TYR A 190 9.47 -16.55 13.86
N ARG A 191 9.87 -17.80 13.75
CA ARG A 191 9.49 -18.88 14.68
C ARG A 191 10.55 -19.21 15.72
N THR A 192 11.79 -18.76 15.54
CA THR A 192 12.89 -19.13 16.43
C THR A 192 13.13 -18.05 17.49
N PRO A 193 13.10 -18.40 18.78
CA PRO A 193 13.68 -17.54 19.81
C PRO A 193 15.17 -17.40 19.52
N GLY A 194 15.66 -16.16 19.43
CA GLY A 194 17.09 -15.90 19.28
C GLY A 194 17.94 -16.56 20.38
N GLU A 195 19.25 -16.54 20.20
CA GLU A 195 20.23 -16.90 21.24
C GLU A 195 20.04 -15.96 22.45
N GLY A 196 20.16 -16.47 23.66
CA GLY A 196 20.06 -15.65 24.86
C GLY A 196 19.57 -16.40 26.10
N THR A 197 19.45 -15.67 27.22
CA THR A 197 18.92 -16.19 28.48
C THR A 197 17.44 -16.57 28.35
N GLN A 198 16.92 -17.34 29.31
CA GLN A 198 15.49 -17.71 29.34
C GLN A 198 14.58 -16.46 29.34
N TYR A 199 14.97 -15.41 30.02
CA TYR A 199 14.25 -14.12 30.05
C TYR A 199 14.24 -13.47 28.67
N GLN A 200 15.40 -13.31 28.02
CA GLN A 200 15.50 -12.74 26.68
C GLN A 200 14.62 -13.49 25.70
N ARG A 201 14.67 -14.82 25.68
CA ARG A 201 13.81 -15.65 24.80
C ARG A 201 12.31 -15.42 25.05
N ARG A 202 11.89 -15.22 26.30
CA ARG A 202 10.48 -14.93 26.62
C ARG A 202 10.05 -13.56 26.06
N TYR A 203 10.87 -12.54 26.21
CA TYR A 203 10.58 -11.21 25.69
C TYR A 203 10.63 -11.14 24.17
N THR A 204 11.63 -11.75 23.54
CA THR A 204 11.71 -11.89 22.07
C THR A 204 10.45 -12.56 21.53
N LYS A 205 9.98 -13.63 22.15
CA LYS A 205 8.74 -14.31 21.76
C LYS A 205 7.53 -13.38 21.84
N ASN A 206 7.40 -12.62 22.93
CA ASN A 206 6.26 -11.70 23.12
C ASN A 206 6.29 -10.58 22.08
N ILE A 207 7.44 -9.97 21.85
CA ILE A 207 7.61 -8.91 20.82
C ILE A 207 7.30 -9.48 19.44
N ASN A 208 7.82 -10.64 19.06
CA ASN A 208 7.55 -11.28 17.77
C ASN A 208 6.06 -11.60 17.59
N ASN A 209 5.34 -11.99 18.64
CA ASN A 209 3.89 -12.20 18.55
C ASN A 209 3.15 -10.93 18.13
N GLU A 210 3.47 -9.78 18.73
CA GLU A 210 2.85 -8.50 18.36
C GLU A 210 3.24 -8.07 16.94
N ILE A 211 4.54 -8.20 16.61
CA ILE A 211 5.03 -7.88 15.26
C ILE A 211 4.35 -8.75 14.20
N ASN A 212 4.06 -10.01 14.49
CA ASN A 212 3.35 -10.90 13.58
C ASN A 212 1.89 -10.45 13.32
N LEU A 213 1.29 -9.64 14.19
CA LEU A 213 -0.02 -9.02 13.94
C LEU A 213 0.02 -7.96 12.81
N LEU A 214 1.21 -7.50 12.43
CA LEU A 214 1.42 -6.64 11.26
C LEU A 214 1.55 -7.44 9.95
N ASN A 215 1.46 -8.77 9.98
CA ASN A 215 1.44 -9.55 8.76
C ASN A 215 0.11 -9.38 8.02
N LYS A 216 0.18 -9.03 6.73
CA LYS A 216 -1.00 -8.86 5.88
C LYS A 216 -1.64 -10.21 5.60
N PRO A 217 -2.90 -10.46 5.96
CA PRO A 217 -3.57 -11.75 5.74
C PRO A 217 -4.09 -11.83 4.29
N VAL A 218 -3.18 -11.80 3.30
CA VAL A 218 -3.53 -11.67 1.88
C VAL A 218 -4.41 -12.83 1.41
N ASP A 219 -4.02 -14.07 1.71
CA ASP A 219 -4.79 -15.25 1.30
C ASP A 219 -6.18 -15.27 1.93
N ASP A 220 -6.29 -14.90 3.21
CA ASP A 220 -7.58 -14.83 3.90
C ASP A 220 -8.48 -13.74 3.28
N LEU A 221 -7.90 -12.62 2.85
CA LEU A 221 -8.65 -11.55 2.17
C LEU A 221 -9.13 -11.98 0.79
N ILE A 222 -8.33 -12.70 0.03
CA ILE A 222 -8.73 -13.27 -1.26
C ILE A 222 -9.93 -14.22 -1.05
N VAL A 223 -9.82 -15.14 -0.08
CA VAL A 223 -10.91 -16.06 0.27
C VAL A 223 -12.16 -15.32 0.77
N LYS A 224 -12.00 -14.33 1.64
CA LYS A 224 -13.10 -13.50 2.15
C LYS A 224 -13.87 -12.81 1.02
N HIS A 225 -13.17 -12.37 -0.02
CA HIS A 225 -13.73 -11.64 -1.16
C HIS A 225 -13.88 -12.52 -2.43
N ASP A 226 -13.93 -13.85 -2.29
CA ASP A 226 -14.02 -14.79 -3.40
C ASP A 226 -15.17 -14.48 -4.37
N LYS A 227 -16.34 -14.03 -3.87
CA LYS A 227 -17.47 -13.61 -4.72
C LYS A 227 -17.08 -12.45 -5.65
N PHE A 228 -16.33 -11.48 -5.17
CA PHE A 228 -15.84 -10.37 -5.98
C PHE A 228 -14.88 -10.89 -7.04
N PHE A 229 -13.86 -11.65 -6.65
CA PHE A 229 -12.88 -12.18 -7.60
C PHE A 229 -13.53 -13.07 -8.67
N ASN A 230 -14.49 -13.92 -8.29
CA ASN A 230 -15.22 -14.76 -9.24
C ASN A 230 -16.11 -13.95 -10.20
N SER A 231 -16.62 -12.76 -9.80
CA SER A 231 -17.40 -11.89 -10.69
C SER A 231 -16.56 -11.27 -11.82
N LEU A 232 -15.23 -11.26 -11.69
CA LEU A 232 -14.30 -10.72 -12.70
C LEU A 232 -14.23 -11.57 -13.97
N ALA A 233 -14.83 -12.73 -14.00
CA ALA A 233 -14.86 -13.62 -15.17
C ALA A 233 -15.48 -12.98 -16.43
N SER A 234 -16.30 -11.93 -16.29
CA SER A 234 -16.91 -11.17 -17.39
C SER A 234 -16.09 -9.93 -17.81
N VAL A 235 -15.01 -9.62 -17.11
CA VAL A 235 -14.20 -8.42 -17.38
C VAL A 235 -13.41 -8.59 -18.68
N THR A 236 -13.55 -7.61 -19.56
CA THR A 236 -12.82 -7.55 -20.86
C THR A 236 -11.84 -6.39 -20.91
N ARG A 237 -11.90 -5.46 -19.93
CA ARG A 237 -11.01 -4.31 -19.81
C ARG A 237 -10.61 -4.09 -18.35
N VAL A 238 -9.33 -3.83 -18.14
CA VAL A 238 -8.79 -3.47 -16.84
C VAL A 238 -8.08 -2.13 -16.95
N VAL A 239 -8.37 -1.22 -16.04
CA VAL A 239 -7.73 0.10 -15.96
C VAL A 239 -7.04 0.22 -14.60
N VAL A 240 -5.73 0.39 -14.58
CA VAL A 240 -4.92 0.55 -13.38
C VAL A 240 -4.55 2.01 -13.22
N ILE A 241 -5.03 2.65 -12.15
CA ILE A 241 -4.75 4.06 -11.88
C ILE A 241 -4.02 4.22 -10.55
N GLY A 242 -2.78 4.69 -10.63
CA GLY A 242 -2.00 5.06 -9.44
C GLY A 242 -1.61 3.91 -8.52
N HIS A 243 -1.72 2.66 -8.96
CA HIS A 243 -1.30 1.50 -8.19
C HIS A 243 0.20 1.26 -8.37
N SER A 244 0.90 1.02 -7.26
CA SER A 244 2.37 0.86 -7.26
C SER A 244 2.86 -0.45 -7.88
N LEU A 245 1.95 -1.43 -8.09
CA LEU A 245 2.26 -2.80 -8.49
C LEU A 245 3.32 -3.45 -7.56
N SER A 246 3.26 -3.11 -6.26
CA SER A 246 4.23 -3.53 -5.26
C SER A 246 4.21 -5.04 -5.06
N LYS A 247 5.34 -5.60 -4.59
CA LYS A 247 5.47 -7.04 -4.34
C LYS A 247 4.40 -7.56 -3.37
N ILE A 248 4.05 -6.76 -2.36
CA ILE A 248 3.10 -7.11 -1.32
C ILE A 248 1.66 -7.30 -1.84
N ASP A 249 1.31 -6.60 -2.93
CA ASP A 249 -0.01 -6.65 -3.55
C ASP A 249 -0.08 -7.64 -4.74
N GLN A 250 1.06 -8.23 -5.13
CA GLN A 250 1.12 -9.18 -6.25
C GLN A 250 0.14 -10.36 -6.13
N PRO A 251 -0.14 -10.96 -4.96
CA PRO A 251 -1.09 -12.06 -4.88
C PRO A 251 -2.51 -11.65 -5.32
N TYR A 252 -3.00 -10.45 -4.94
CA TYR A 252 -4.29 -9.95 -5.40
C TYR A 252 -4.32 -9.74 -6.92
N LEU A 253 -3.24 -9.14 -7.45
CA LEU A 253 -3.13 -8.87 -8.89
C LEU A 253 -3.06 -10.18 -9.70
N LYS A 254 -2.39 -11.20 -9.20
CA LYS A 254 -2.36 -12.54 -9.80
C LYS A 254 -3.75 -13.17 -9.81
N GLU A 255 -4.48 -13.11 -8.70
CA GLU A 255 -5.85 -13.61 -8.62
C GLU A 255 -6.75 -12.93 -9.65
N ILE A 256 -6.66 -11.60 -9.78
CA ILE A 256 -7.40 -10.83 -10.81
C ILE A 256 -7.05 -11.35 -12.22
N VAL A 257 -5.75 -11.47 -12.53
CA VAL A 257 -5.30 -11.94 -13.84
C VAL A 257 -5.83 -13.35 -14.12
N GLU A 258 -5.74 -14.27 -13.16
CA GLU A 258 -6.18 -15.65 -13.31
C GLU A 258 -7.69 -15.75 -13.55
N LYS A 259 -8.51 -15.03 -12.76
CA LYS A 259 -9.97 -15.03 -12.93
C LYS A 259 -10.40 -14.48 -14.28
N ILE A 260 -9.75 -13.42 -14.76
CA ILE A 260 -10.06 -12.83 -16.05
C ILE A 260 -9.61 -13.73 -17.21
N LYS A 261 -8.40 -14.28 -17.15
CA LYS A 261 -7.82 -15.10 -18.23
C LYS A 261 -8.65 -16.34 -18.59
N ILE A 262 -9.36 -16.91 -17.61
CA ILE A 262 -10.19 -18.11 -17.82
C ILE A 262 -11.19 -17.89 -18.96
N ASN A 263 -11.86 -16.74 -19.00
CA ASN A 263 -12.90 -16.46 -19.97
C ASN A 263 -12.46 -15.42 -21.03
N ASN A 264 -11.54 -14.52 -20.68
CA ASN A 264 -11.14 -13.40 -21.50
C ASN A 264 -9.61 -13.31 -21.63
N PRO A 265 -8.94 -14.26 -22.32
CA PRO A 265 -7.49 -14.27 -22.49
C PRO A 265 -6.97 -13.06 -23.28
N GLN A 266 -7.85 -12.36 -24.01
CA GLN A 266 -7.55 -11.16 -24.80
C GLN A 266 -7.98 -9.87 -24.06
N CYS A 267 -8.16 -9.91 -22.75
CA CYS A 267 -8.52 -8.73 -21.94
C CYS A 267 -7.53 -7.59 -22.17
N HIS A 268 -8.05 -6.38 -22.39
CA HIS A 268 -7.23 -5.18 -22.56
C HIS A 268 -6.86 -4.60 -21.21
N TRP A 269 -5.58 -4.27 -21.04
CA TRP A 269 -5.07 -3.65 -19.80
C TRP A 269 -4.52 -2.26 -20.09
N HIS A 270 -4.98 -1.29 -19.32
CA HIS A 270 -4.58 0.11 -19.40
C HIS A 270 -3.91 0.51 -18.09
N PHE A 271 -2.68 0.99 -18.16
CA PHE A 271 -1.92 1.42 -16.97
C PHE A 271 -1.67 2.92 -17.05
N SER A 272 -2.02 3.65 -15.99
CA SER A 272 -1.57 5.03 -15.82
C SER A 272 -0.15 5.06 -15.28
N ALA A 273 0.73 5.82 -15.91
CA ALA A 273 2.08 6.07 -15.43
C ALA A 273 2.25 7.58 -15.17
N PHE A 274 2.54 7.94 -13.94
CA PHE A 274 2.81 9.33 -13.53
C PHE A 274 4.31 9.64 -13.53
N SER A 275 5.16 8.61 -13.61
CA SER A 275 6.62 8.70 -13.66
C SER A 275 7.21 7.58 -14.53
N ASP A 276 8.48 7.73 -14.91
CA ASP A 276 9.23 6.68 -15.62
C ASP A 276 9.30 5.38 -14.80
N LYS A 277 9.35 5.49 -13.48
CA LYS A 277 9.33 4.33 -12.57
C LYS A 277 8.00 3.57 -12.65
N ASP A 278 6.87 4.28 -12.76
CA ASP A 278 5.56 3.64 -12.90
C ASP A 278 5.46 2.94 -14.27
N HIS A 279 5.98 3.59 -15.31
CA HIS A 279 6.05 2.98 -16.65
C HIS A 279 6.85 1.67 -16.64
N GLN A 280 8.02 1.67 -16.00
CA GLN A 280 8.86 0.47 -15.89
C GLN A 280 8.15 -0.65 -15.12
N LYS A 281 7.47 -0.34 -14.01
CA LYS A 281 6.71 -1.32 -13.24
C LYS A 281 5.53 -1.90 -14.03
N ALA A 282 4.80 -1.07 -14.77
CA ALA A 282 3.73 -1.53 -15.65
C ALA A 282 4.27 -2.47 -16.73
N ALA A 283 5.38 -2.11 -17.38
CA ALA A 283 6.04 -2.97 -18.37
C ALA A 283 6.50 -4.31 -17.78
N GLN A 284 7.07 -4.30 -16.57
CA GLN A 284 7.45 -5.53 -15.85
C GLN A 284 6.23 -6.41 -15.55
N PHE A 285 5.14 -5.80 -15.10
CA PHE A 285 3.90 -6.53 -14.80
C PHE A 285 3.32 -7.20 -16.07
N ILE A 286 3.24 -6.46 -17.18
CA ILE A 286 2.79 -6.99 -18.47
C ILE A 286 3.66 -8.16 -18.89
N ASN A 287 4.98 -8.01 -18.81
CA ASN A 287 5.92 -9.07 -19.18
C ASN A 287 5.76 -10.33 -18.31
N SER A 288 5.54 -10.15 -17.01
CA SER A 288 5.50 -11.28 -16.07
C SER A 288 4.15 -11.99 -16.00
N HIS A 289 3.04 -11.29 -16.25
CA HIS A 289 1.69 -11.79 -15.97
C HIS A 289 0.74 -11.78 -17.17
N LEU A 290 0.98 -10.93 -18.18
CA LEU A 290 0.05 -10.72 -19.29
C LEU A 290 0.56 -11.25 -20.63
N GLY A 291 1.58 -12.09 -20.64
CA GLY A 291 2.07 -12.78 -21.82
C GLY A 291 3.19 -12.06 -22.59
N GLY A 292 3.80 -11.05 -21.95
CA GLY A 292 5.01 -10.39 -22.44
C GLY A 292 4.77 -9.10 -23.23
N LEU A 293 5.87 -8.41 -23.50
CA LEU A 293 5.88 -7.11 -24.20
C LEU A 293 5.37 -7.19 -25.64
N GLU A 294 5.36 -8.38 -26.26
CA GLU A 294 4.80 -8.59 -27.59
C GLU A 294 3.29 -8.23 -27.63
N ASN A 295 2.59 -8.37 -26.52
CA ASN A 295 1.18 -8.01 -26.41
C ASN A 295 0.95 -6.50 -26.33
N ILE A 296 1.95 -5.69 -25.98
CA ILE A 296 1.88 -4.22 -26.10
C ILE A 296 1.83 -3.84 -27.60
N VAL A 297 2.64 -4.51 -28.42
CA VAL A 297 2.72 -4.25 -29.88
C VAL A 297 1.42 -4.69 -30.59
N ASN A 298 0.74 -5.72 -30.08
CA ASN A 298 -0.51 -6.26 -30.63
C ASN A 298 -1.78 -5.53 -30.13
N ASN A 299 -1.63 -4.34 -29.50
CA ASN A 299 -2.72 -3.44 -29.07
C ASN A 299 -3.65 -3.97 -27.96
N ASN A 300 -3.25 -4.99 -27.19
CA ASN A 300 -4.06 -5.45 -26.06
C ASN A 300 -3.73 -4.77 -24.73
N HIS A 301 -2.56 -4.11 -24.62
CA HIS A 301 -2.13 -3.44 -23.40
C HIS A 301 -1.56 -2.05 -23.70
N TYR A 302 -1.87 -1.08 -22.82
CA TYR A 302 -1.49 0.32 -23.02
C TYR A 302 -0.90 0.89 -21.74
N ILE A 303 0.18 1.65 -21.86
CA ILE A 303 0.75 2.42 -20.75
C ILE A 303 0.61 3.91 -21.11
N PHE A 304 -0.20 4.63 -20.34
CA PHE A 304 -0.47 6.05 -20.55
C PHE A 304 0.38 6.89 -19.60
N ASN A 305 1.23 7.76 -20.16
CA ASN A 305 1.95 8.75 -19.41
C ASN A 305 1.01 9.92 -19.07
N ILE A 306 0.63 10.03 -17.81
CA ILE A 306 -0.21 11.12 -17.30
C ILE A 306 0.70 12.18 -16.70
N ARG A 307 0.84 13.34 -17.36
CA ARG A 307 1.56 14.48 -16.82
C ARG A 307 0.57 15.43 -16.18
N LEU A 308 0.85 15.86 -14.93
CA LEU A 308 0.18 17.02 -14.35
C LEU A 308 0.50 18.23 -15.24
N ILE A 309 -0.50 18.77 -15.89
CA ILE A 309 -0.37 20.09 -16.51
C ILE A 309 -0.30 21.04 -15.32
N SER A 310 0.91 21.47 -14.93
CA SER A 310 1.11 22.56 -13.98
C SER A 310 0.45 23.79 -14.59
N GLY A 311 -0.63 24.25 -13.96
CA GLY A 311 -1.30 25.48 -14.37
C GLY A 311 -0.34 26.65 -14.29
N SER A 312 -0.09 27.26 -15.41
CA SER A 312 0.38 28.56 -15.79
C SER A 312 1.47 28.44 -16.86
N GLU A 313 1.00 28.43 -18.12
CA GLU A 313 1.60 29.25 -19.16
C GLU A 313 0.67 29.20 -20.37
N ASN A 314 -0.23 30.20 -20.43
CA ASN A 314 -0.71 30.72 -21.69
C ASN A 314 0.49 31.31 -22.41
N THR A 315 1.07 30.58 -23.33
CA THR A 315 1.83 31.18 -24.42
C THR A 315 1.32 30.58 -25.72
N THR A 316 0.39 31.31 -26.30
CA THR A 316 0.23 31.37 -27.74
C THR A 316 1.61 31.56 -28.36
N SER A 317 2.05 30.63 -29.16
CA SER A 317 2.97 30.90 -30.27
C SER A 317 2.42 30.20 -31.49
N GLU A 318 1.67 31.00 -32.24
CA GLU A 318 1.62 30.86 -33.69
C GLU A 318 3.05 30.88 -34.24
N ASN A 319 3.45 29.84 -34.94
CA ASN A 319 4.08 29.82 -36.26
C ASN A 319 4.35 28.40 -36.71
#